data_3e05b32727b72587b2cadbd72e2f6510
#
_entry.id   3e05b32727b72587b2cadbd72e2f6510
#
_cell.length_a   1.000
_cell.length_b   1.000
_cell.length_c   1.000
_cell.angle_alpha   90.00
_cell.angle_beta   90.00
_cell.angle_gamma   90.00
#
_symmetry.space_group_name_H-M   'P 1'
#
loop_
_entity.id
_entity.type
_entity.pdbx_description
1 polymer ?
#
loop_
_entity_poly.entity_id
_entity_poly.type
_entity_poly.pdbx_seq_one_letter_code
_entity_poly.pdbx_strand_id
1 'polypeptide(L)'
;MEHGAGTRIIPVDNLTEYFRDALAGALTHQRIALDDHTAHYVVNLLTEFARAEQLHSGLPPGQRWPSLALLLGTACEARSPIERELALQRLGDVSLFMAGFFAHGFATRLVDIDYHIAMGGRSYSLLAGTTTGSRRRAFAQVWAELSGKFGRLVDALGEISDSAKIWSPVDILRLYEIWLKTGSDRARGLLSNLGVTPAAVSQRPS
;
A
#
# COMPACT_ATOMS: atom_id res chain seq x y z
N MET A 1 -30.84 14.07 -19.38
CA MET A 1 -30.96 13.48 -18.03
C MET A 1 -29.56 13.12 -17.61
N GLU A 2 -28.92 14.02 -16.88
CA GLU A 2 -27.58 13.86 -16.38
C GLU A 2 -27.63 12.94 -15.15
N HIS A 3 -27.02 11.77 -15.26
CA HIS A 3 -26.76 10.94 -14.09
C HIS A 3 -25.44 11.43 -13.49
N GLY A 4 -25.56 12.34 -12.49
CA GLY A 4 -24.43 12.73 -11.66
C GLY A 4 -23.86 11.50 -10.96
N ALA A 5 -22.64 11.14 -11.31
CA ALA A 5 -21.82 10.19 -10.53
C ALA A 5 -21.57 10.84 -9.17
N GLY A 6 -22.41 10.50 -8.19
CA GLY A 6 -22.26 10.95 -6.82
C GLY A 6 -20.98 10.40 -6.24
N THR A 7 -20.01 11.28 -6.02
CA THR A 7 -18.85 10.99 -5.18
C THR A 7 -19.38 10.53 -3.83
N ARG A 8 -19.20 9.26 -3.50
CA ARG A 8 -19.64 8.67 -2.23
C ARG A 8 -18.78 9.27 -1.12
N ILE A 9 -19.29 10.32 -0.48
CA ILE A 9 -18.65 10.92 0.69
C ILE A 9 -18.88 9.95 1.85
N ILE A 10 -17.82 9.30 2.32
CA ILE A 10 -17.87 8.47 3.53
C ILE A 10 -17.66 9.39 4.73
N PRO A 11 -18.61 9.47 5.68
CA PRO A 11 -18.43 10.25 6.89
C PRO A 11 -17.19 9.79 7.66
N VAL A 12 -16.42 10.73 8.22
CA VAL A 12 -15.18 10.46 8.95
C VAL A 12 -15.38 9.48 10.11
N ASP A 13 -16.56 9.46 10.69
CA ASP A 13 -16.91 8.60 11.84
C ASP A 13 -16.97 7.10 11.49
N ASN A 14 -17.11 6.75 10.19
CA ASN A 14 -17.23 5.36 9.72
C ASN A 14 -16.00 4.87 8.93
N LEU A 15 -14.90 5.64 8.84
CA LEU A 15 -13.73 5.23 8.06
C LEU A 15 -13.10 3.93 8.56
N THR A 16 -13.05 3.73 9.86
CA THR A 16 -12.47 2.52 10.45
C THR A 16 -13.30 1.27 10.12
N GLU A 17 -14.63 1.37 10.17
CA GLU A 17 -15.53 0.27 9.78
C GLU A 17 -15.43 0.00 8.29
N TYR A 18 -15.44 1.04 7.48
CA TYR A 18 -15.26 0.93 6.03
C TYR A 18 -13.97 0.19 5.67
N PHE A 19 -12.83 0.60 6.25
CA PHE A 19 -11.55 -0.05 5.95
C PHE A 19 -11.47 -1.47 6.50
N ARG A 20 -12.13 -1.76 7.63
CA ARG A 20 -12.21 -3.13 8.17
C ARG A 20 -12.93 -4.05 7.20
N ASP A 21 -14.10 -3.66 6.72
CA ASP A 21 -14.92 -4.47 5.81
C ASP A 21 -14.25 -4.60 4.44
N ALA A 22 -13.70 -3.51 3.91
CA ALA A 22 -12.99 -3.50 2.64
C ALA A 22 -11.73 -4.38 2.67
N LEU A 23 -10.94 -4.30 3.75
CA LEU A 23 -9.75 -5.14 3.93
C LEU A 23 -10.13 -6.61 4.06
N ALA A 24 -11.13 -6.95 4.87
CA ALA A 24 -11.59 -8.32 5.02
C ALA A 24 -12.08 -8.92 3.69
N GLY A 25 -12.81 -8.14 2.89
CA GLY A 25 -13.24 -8.53 1.54
C GLY A 25 -12.05 -8.80 0.61
N ALA A 26 -11.09 -7.87 0.53
CA ALA A 26 -9.91 -8.00 -0.32
C ALA A 26 -9.02 -9.19 0.10
N LEU A 27 -8.79 -9.38 1.40
CA LEU A 27 -8.04 -10.52 1.93
C LEU A 27 -8.68 -11.86 1.58
N THR A 28 -10.01 -11.94 1.70
CA THR A 28 -10.79 -13.14 1.34
C THR A 28 -10.70 -13.42 -0.16
N HIS A 29 -10.91 -12.41 -1.00
CA HIS A 29 -10.86 -12.53 -2.45
C HIS A 29 -9.48 -13.00 -2.93
N GLN A 30 -8.40 -12.44 -2.36
CA GLN A 30 -7.04 -12.79 -2.71
C GLN A 30 -6.46 -13.99 -1.93
N ARG A 31 -7.27 -14.62 -1.07
CA ARG A 31 -6.86 -15.77 -0.23
C ARG A 31 -5.60 -15.48 0.60
N ILE A 32 -5.58 -14.30 1.22
CA ILE A 32 -4.51 -13.89 2.12
C ILE A 32 -4.99 -14.16 3.55
N ALA A 33 -4.38 -15.13 4.22
CA ALA A 33 -4.54 -15.26 5.67
C ALA A 33 -3.74 -14.14 6.34
N LEU A 34 -4.32 -13.45 7.30
CA LEU A 34 -3.67 -12.40 8.08
C LEU A 34 -4.10 -12.54 9.54
N ASP A 35 -3.15 -12.40 10.47
CA ASP A 35 -3.46 -12.37 11.90
C ASP A 35 -4.35 -11.17 12.25
N ASP A 36 -5.26 -11.32 13.21
CA ASP A 36 -6.22 -10.28 13.59
C ASP A 36 -5.54 -9.00 14.08
N HIS A 37 -4.40 -9.11 14.79
CA HIS A 37 -3.63 -7.94 15.23
C HIS A 37 -2.99 -7.22 14.05
N THR A 38 -2.51 -7.97 13.06
CA THR A 38 -1.95 -7.40 11.83
C THR A 38 -3.03 -6.74 10.98
N ALA A 39 -4.20 -7.38 10.85
CA ALA A 39 -5.35 -6.80 10.16
C ALA A 39 -5.81 -5.49 10.83
N HIS A 40 -5.92 -5.50 12.17
CA HIS A 40 -6.26 -4.30 12.94
C HIS A 40 -5.24 -3.18 12.77
N TYR A 41 -3.93 -3.52 12.75
CA TYR A 41 -2.87 -2.55 12.48
C TYR A 41 -3.05 -1.89 11.10
N VAL A 42 -3.28 -2.69 10.06
CA VAL A 42 -3.49 -2.18 8.70
C VAL A 42 -4.72 -1.27 8.62
N VAL A 43 -5.84 -1.66 9.25
CA VAL A 43 -7.07 -0.83 9.31
C VAL A 43 -6.78 0.53 9.96
N ASN A 44 -6.07 0.56 11.08
CA ASN A 44 -5.70 1.81 11.75
C ASN A 44 -4.79 2.67 10.87
N LEU A 45 -3.78 2.06 10.26
CA LEU A 45 -2.90 2.72 9.31
C LEU A 45 -3.70 3.40 8.19
N LEU A 46 -4.59 2.68 7.53
CA LEU A 46 -5.43 3.22 6.46
C LEU A 46 -6.31 4.37 6.93
N THR A 47 -6.91 4.22 8.13
CA THR A 47 -7.77 5.25 8.72
C THR A 47 -6.98 6.53 9.00
N GLU A 48 -5.78 6.44 9.56
CA GLU A 48 -4.92 7.59 9.84
C GLU A 48 -4.48 8.29 8.54
N PHE A 49 -4.06 7.52 7.55
CA PHE A 49 -3.62 8.09 6.27
C PHE A 49 -4.77 8.73 5.51
N ALA A 50 -5.97 8.13 5.50
CA ALA A 50 -7.15 8.73 4.87
C ALA A 50 -7.56 10.06 5.54
N ARG A 51 -7.48 10.15 6.86
CA ARG A 51 -7.71 11.42 7.59
C ARG A 51 -6.65 12.46 7.24
N ALA A 52 -5.37 12.06 7.19
CA ALA A 52 -4.30 12.96 6.82
C ALA A 52 -4.43 13.46 5.36
N GLU A 53 -4.85 12.59 4.42
CA GLU A 53 -5.13 12.98 3.03
C GLU A 53 -6.26 14.04 2.96
N GLN A 54 -7.33 13.89 3.72
CA GLN A 54 -8.40 14.87 3.77
C GLN A 54 -7.91 16.23 4.26
N LEU A 55 -7.08 16.26 5.30
CA LEU A 55 -6.49 17.49 5.85
C LEU A 55 -5.53 18.18 4.87
N HIS A 56 -4.82 17.40 4.05
CA HIS A 56 -3.82 17.90 3.10
C HIS A 56 -4.32 17.96 1.65
N SER A 57 -5.63 17.84 1.41
CA SER A 57 -6.22 17.79 0.06
C SER A 57 -5.89 19.03 -0.81
N GLY A 58 -5.58 20.17 -0.21
CA GLY A 58 -5.14 21.38 -0.90
C GLY A 58 -3.68 21.43 -1.33
N LEU A 59 -2.84 20.47 -0.93
CA LEU A 59 -1.42 20.47 -1.26
C LEU A 59 -1.13 19.60 -2.51
N PRO A 60 -0.12 19.96 -3.31
CA PRO A 60 0.34 19.13 -4.42
C PRO A 60 0.75 17.73 -3.93
N PRO A 61 0.50 16.66 -4.70
CA PRO A 61 0.78 15.27 -4.27
C PRO A 61 2.21 15.02 -3.80
N GLY A 62 3.21 15.72 -4.37
CA GLY A 62 4.61 15.60 -3.99
C GLY A 62 4.99 16.27 -2.67
N GLN A 63 4.12 17.10 -2.10
CA GLN A 63 4.35 17.80 -0.82
C GLN A 63 3.57 17.19 0.35
N ARG A 64 2.68 16.23 0.08
CA ARG A 64 1.81 15.63 1.11
C ARG A 64 2.55 14.62 1.98
N TRP A 65 3.50 13.91 1.39
CA TRP A 65 4.20 12.81 2.05
C TRP A 65 5.72 12.98 1.92
N PRO A 66 6.49 12.73 2.99
CA PRO A 66 7.94 12.76 2.93
C PRO A 66 8.45 11.70 1.96
N SER A 67 9.56 11.99 1.27
CA SER A 67 10.19 11.00 0.41
C SER A 67 10.74 9.83 1.24
N LEU A 68 10.72 8.60 0.68
CA LEU A 68 11.26 7.44 1.37
C LEU A 68 12.75 7.60 1.69
N ALA A 69 13.50 8.31 0.84
CA ALA A 69 14.90 8.62 1.09
C ALA A 69 15.10 9.47 2.35
N LEU A 70 14.22 10.46 2.58
CA LEU A 70 14.26 11.28 3.79
C LEU A 70 13.91 10.46 5.03
N LEU A 71 12.88 9.60 4.96
CA LEU A 71 12.50 8.71 6.07
C LEU A 71 13.61 7.71 6.39
N LEU A 72 14.28 7.17 5.36
CA LEU A 72 15.44 6.30 5.54
C LEU A 72 16.59 7.05 6.21
N GLY A 73 16.90 8.26 5.75
CA GLY A 73 17.91 9.13 6.37
C GLY A 73 17.61 9.33 7.86
N THR A 74 16.37 9.65 8.21
CA THR A 74 15.93 9.78 9.62
C THR A 74 16.20 8.49 10.42
N ALA A 75 15.93 7.31 9.85
CA ALA A 75 16.19 6.04 10.51
C ALA A 75 17.70 5.75 10.68
N CYS A 76 18.52 6.19 9.72
CA CYS A 76 19.99 6.04 9.78
C CYS A 76 20.63 7.00 10.79
N GLU A 77 20.10 8.21 10.91
CA GLU A 77 20.59 9.27 11.80
C GLU A 77 20.02 9.22 13.21
N ALA A 78 19.12 8.27 13.48
CA ALA A 78 18.47 8.13 14.78
C ALA A 78 19.49 7.94 15.92
N ARG A 79 19.32 8.74 16.98
CA ARG A 79 20.23 8.77 18.13
C ARG A 79 19.88 7.75 19.20
N SER A 80 18.72 7.13 19.11
CA SER A 80 18.28 6.10 20.04
C SER A 80 17.58 4.95 19.31
N PRO A 81 17.56 3.73 19.90
CA PRO A 81 16.81 2.61 19.34
C PRO A 81 15.31 2.93 19.14
N ILE A 82 14.71 3.71 20.03
CA ILE A 82 13.30 4.09 19.96
C ILE A 82 13.05 5.01 18.76
N GLU A 83 13.89 6.03 18.55
CA GLU A 83 13.79 6.91 17.37
C GLU A 83 13.93 6.13 16.07
N ARG A 84 14.88 5.18 16.04
CA ARG A 84 15.07 4.32 14.88
C ARG A 84 13.86 3.43 14.60
N GLU A 85 13.29 2.81 15.63
CA GLU A 85 12.08 1.99 15.50
C GLU A 85 10.92 2.82 14.92
N LEU A 86 10.67 4.03 15.46
CA LEU A 86 9.62 4.93 14.98
C LEU A 86 9.85 5.36 13.52
N ALA A 87 11.09 5.68 13.16
CA ALA A 87 11.43 6.08 11.79
C ALA A 87 11.26 4.91 10.80
N LEU A 88 11.68 3.69 11.17
CA LEU A 88 11.48 2.47 10.37
C LEU A 88 9.98 2.13 10.23
N GLN A 89 9.21 2.25 11.31
CA GLN A 89 7.77 2.06 11.27
C GLN A 89 7.13 3.04 10.28
N ARG A 90 7.44 4.33 10.41
CA ARG A 90 6.93 5.36 9.50
C ARG A 90 7.30 5.10 8.05
N LEU A 91 8.54 4.66 7.79
CA LEU A 91 9.01 4.30 6.45
C LEU A 91 8.21 3.11 5.89
N GLY A 92 7.95 2.07 6.68
CA GLY A 92 7.12 0.93 6.31
C GLY A 92 5.67 1.33 6.01
N ASP A 93 5.06 2.12 6.90
CA ASP A 93 3.69 2.59 6.81
C ASP A 93 3.43 3.45 5.57
N VAL A 94 4.30 4.44 5.34
CA VAL A 94 4.23 5.30 4.14
C VAL A 94 4.41 4.47 2.88
N SER A 95 5.37 3.53 2.88
CA SER A 95 5.62 2.66 1.73
C SER A 95 4.42 1.79 1.39
N LEU A 96 3.79 1.18 2.41
CA LEU A 96 2.63 0.31 2.23
C LEU A 96 1.42 1.09 1.70
N PHE A 97 1.14 2.24 2.31
CA PHE A 97 0.03 3.09 1.89
C PHE A 97 0.21 3.61 0.46
N MET A 98 1.40 4.16 0.17
CA MET A 98 1.69 4.69 -1.16
C MET A 98 1.64 3.62 -2.24
N ALA A 99 2.28 2.47 -2.02
CA ALA A 99 2.27 1.38 -2.99
C ALA A 99 0.85 0.80 -3.20
N GLY A 100 0.04 0.68 -2.15
CA GLY A 100 -1.31 0.16 -2.24
C GLY A 100 -2.30 1.12 -2.89
N PHE A 101 -2.37 2.36 -2.42
CA PHE A 101 -3.41 3.30 -2.85
C PHE A 101 -3.04 4.15 -4.06
N PHE A 102 -1.75 4.42 -4.27
CA PHE A 102 -1.29 5.33 -5.32
C PHE A 102 -0.45 4.65 -6.41
N ALA A 103 -0.52 3.33 -6.52
CA ALA A 103 0.20 2.54 -7.52
C ALA A 103 0.09 3.12 -8.95
N HIS A 104 -1.10 3.59 -9.34
CA HIS A 104 -1.36 4.20 -10.64
C HIS A 104 -0.66 5.55 -10.85
N GLY A 105 -0.29 6.25 -9.77
CA GLY A 105 0.44 7.50 -9.83
C GLY A 105 1.95 7.34 -10.04
N PHE A 106 2.49 6.13 -9.86
CA PHE A 106 3.95 5.92 -9.95
C PHE A 106 4.49 5.93 -11.38
N ALA A 107 3.67 5.59 -12.39
CA ALA A 107 4.09 5.64 -13.79
C ALA A 107 4.58 7.03 -14.27
N THR A 108 4.24 8.09 -13.55
CA THR A 108 4.70 9.47 -13.82
C THR A 108 5.80 9.94 -12.89
N ARG A 109 6.28 9.11 -11.95
CA ARG A 109 7.29 9.47 -10.96
C ARG A 109 8.58 8.71 -11.20
N LEU A 110 9.71 9.31 -10.80
CA LEU A 110 11.05 8.70 -10.84
C LEU A 110 11.21 7.49 -9.91
N VAL A 111 10.27 7.29 -8.99
CA VAL A 111 10.29 6.20 -8.00
C VAL A 111 9.25 5.16 -8.37
N ASP A 112 9.71 3.95 -8.63
CA ASP A 112 8.89 2.80 -9.02
C ASP A 112 8.18 2.15 -7.81
N ILE A 113 7.07 1.46 -8.05
CA ILE A 113 6.34 0.69 -7.03
C ILE A 113 7.24 -0.36 -6.36
N ASP A 114 8.14 -0.98 -7.11
CA ASP A 114 9.10 -1.96 -6.60
C ASP A 114 10.02 -1.38 -5.53
N TYR A 115 10.39 -0.11 -5.65
CA TYR A 115 11.16 0.58 -4.63
C TYR A 115 10.39 0.73 -3.32
N HIS A 116 9.08 1.08 -3.39
CA HIS A 116 8.22 1.13 -2.21
C HIS A 116 8.05 -0.24 -1.57
N ILE A 117 7.84 -1.29 -2.36
CA ILE A 117 7.70 -2.66 -1.87
C ILE A 117 8.98 -3.12 -1.17
N ALA A 118 10.14 -2.90 -1.80
CA ALA A 118 11.44 -3.29 -1.23
C ALA A 118 11.74 -2.53 0.07
N MET A 119 11.56 -1.20 0.07
CA MET A 119 11.84 -0.35 1.23
C MET A 119 10.90 -0.63 2.39
N GLY A 120 9.60 -0.75 2.14
CA GLY A 120 8.61 -1.01 3.18
C GLY A 120 8.76 -2.40 3.79
N GLY A 121 8.89 -3.43 2.95
CA GLY A 121 9.13 -4.80 3.40
C GLY A 121 10.40 -4.92 4.23
N ARG A 122 11.50 -4.28 3.79
CA ARG A 122 12.76 -4.24 4.54
C ARG A 122 12.63 -3.53 5.88
N SER A 123 11.90 -2.42 5.94
CA SER A 123 11.68 -1.66 7.18
C SER A 123 10.97 -2.49 8.23
N TYR A 124 9.89 -3.18 7.86
CA TYR A 124 9.19 -4.08 8.78
C TYR A 124 10.03 -5.30 9.16
N SER A 125 10.85 -5.83 8.25
CA SER A 125 11.79 -6.92 8.57
C SER A 125 12.81 -6.51 9.65
N LEU A 126 13.36 -5.30 9.55
CA LEU A 126 14.27 -4.74 10.56
C LEU A 126 13.56 -4.56 11.90
N LEU A 127 12.33 -4.06 11.91
CA LEU A 127 11.51 -3.92 13.13
C LEU A 127 11.26 -5.28 13.79
N ALA A 128 10.90 -6.31 13.02
CA ALA A 128 10.71 -7.64 13.56
C ALA A 128 11.96 -8.20 14.26
N GLY A 129 13.15 -7.87 13.74
CA GLY A 129 14.42 -8.33 14.32
C GLY A 129 14.91 -7.55 15.53
N THR A 130 14.42 -6.30 15.73
CA THR A 130 14.92 -5.43 16.82
C THR A 130 14.08 -5.48 18.09
N THR A 131 12.92 -6.10 18.05
CA THR A 131 11.98 -6.12 19.18
C THR A 131 12.39 -7.11 20.26
N THR A 132 12.99 -6.59 21.34
CA THR A 132 13.32 -7.35 22.55
C THR A 132 12.37 -6.97 23.70
N GLY A 133 11.72 -7.95 24.35
CA GLY A 133 10.81 -7.75 25.49
C GLY A 133 9.38 -8.27 25.24
N SER A 134 8.65 -8.60 26.33
CA SER A 134 7.37 -9.32 26.25
C SER A 134 6.24 -8.55 25.54
N ARG A 135 6.14 -7.23 25.78
CA ARG A 135 5.15 -6.36 25.14
C ARG A 135 5.47 -6.13 23.66
N ARG A 136 6.74 -6.21 23.30
CA ARG A 136 7.25 -6.04 21.93
C ARG A 136 7.12 -7.31 21.09
N ARG A 137 6.97 -8.49 21.69
CA ARG A 137 6.81 -9.76 20.96
C ARG A 137 5.56 -9.80 20.08
N ALA A 138 4.43 -9.26 20.58
CA ALA A 138 3.19 -9.19 19.78
C ALA A 138 3.39 -8.31 18.53
N PHE A 139 4.06 -7.16 18.70
CA PHE A 139 4.41 -6.29 17.57
C PHE A 139 5.46 -6.91 16.64
N ALA A 140 6.42 -7.68 17.15
CA ALA A 140 7.39 -8.38 16.31
C ALA A 140 6.70 -9.34 15.33
N GLN A 141 5.63 -10.01 15.76
CA GLN A 141 4.84 -10.89 14.91
C GLN A 141 4.09 -10.08 13.83
N VAL A 142 3.50 -8.94 14.19
CA VAL A 142 2.86 -8.03 13.23
C VAL A 142 3.87 -7.57 12.16
N TRP A 143 5.06 -7.12 12.59
CA TRP A 143 6.11 -6.68 11.67
C TRP A 143 6.61 -7.80 10.76
N ALA A 144 6.80 -9.00 11.30
CA ALA A 144 7.23 -10.16 10.53
C ALA A 144 6.19 -10.53 9.46
N GLU A 145 4.91 -10.49 9.82
CA GLU A 145 3.82 -10.79 8.90
C GLU A 145 3.68 -9.72 7.82
N LEU A 146 3.70 -8.43 8.19
CA LEU A 146 3.69 -7.31 7.24
C LEU A 146 4.87 -7.39 6.27
N SER A 147 6.09 -7.68 6.75
CA SER A 147 7.25 -7.86 5.90
C SER A 147 7.08 -9.04 4.94
N GLY A 148 6.69 -10.20 5.45
CA GLY A 148 6.58 -11.43 4.66
C GLY A 148 5.44 -11.42 3.62
N LYS A 149 4.40 -10.60 3.86
CA LYS A 149 3.23 -10.50 2.99
C LYS A 149 3.12 -9.13 2.30
N PHE A 150 4.18 -8.31 2.31
CA PHE A 150 4.12 -6.92 1.89
C PHE A 150 3.54 -6.72 0.49
N GLY A 151 4.07 -7.42 -0.52
CA GLY A 151 3.59 -7.31 -1.89
C GLY A 151 2.12 -7.73 -2.05
N ARG A 152 1.72 -8.81 -1.36
CA ARG A 152 0.32 -9.26 -1.37
C ARG A 152 -0.62 -8.27 -0.69
N LEU A 153 -0.15 -7.61 0.37
CA LEU A 153 -0.90 -6.54 1.03
C LEU A 153 -1.03 -5.31 0.12
N VAL A 154 0.02 -4.96 -0.62
CA VAL A 154 -0.04 -3.90 -1.64
C VAL A 154 -1.14 -4.20 -2.67
N ASP A 155 -1.23 -5.45 -3.15
CA ASP A 155 -2.29 -5.87 -4.08
C ASP A 155 -3.68 -5.76 -3.44
N ALA A 156 -3.85 -6.22 -2.18
CA ALA A 156 -5.12 -6.14 -1.47
C ALA A 156 -5.56 -4.68 -1.23
N LEU A 157 -4.64 -3.81 -0.83
CA LEU A 157 -4.93 -2.38 -0.66
C LEU A 157 -5.27 -1.69 -1.98
N GLY A 158 -4.59 -2.09 -3.06
CA GLY A 158 -4.90 -1.60 -4.38
C GLY A 158 -6.31 -1.98 -4.84
N GLU A 159 -6.79 -3.18 -4.51
CA GLU A 159 -8.16 -3.60 -4.79
C GLU A 159 -9.19 -2.68 -4.09
N ILE A 160 -8.90 -2.30 -2.84
CA ILE A 160 -9.73 -1.33 -2.11
C ILE A 160 -9.75 0.03 -2.81
N SER A 161 -8.58 0.50 -3.25
CA SER A 161 -8.44 1.78 -3.97
C SER A 161 -9.16 1.77 -5.32
N ASP A 162 -9.14 0.64 -6.03
CA ASP A 162 -9.71 0.52 -7.38
C ASP A 162 -11.25 0.47 -7.39
N SER A 163 -11.87 0.04 -6.30
CA SER A 163 -13.32 -0.14 -6.19
C SER A 163 -14.13 1.14 -6.41
N ALA A 164 -13.52 2.30 -6.25
CA ALA A 164 -14.13 3.63 -6.43
C ALA A 164 -13.65 4.36 -7.71
N LYS A 165 -12.82 3.73 -8.53
CA LYS A 165 -12.12 4.41 -9.64
C LYS A 165 -12.79 4.20 -10.99
N ILE A 166 -12.97 5.32 -11.76
CA ILE A 166 -13.30 5.26 -13.18
C ILE A 166 -11.98 5.18 -13.97
N TRP A 167 -11.79 4.09 -14.72
CA TRP A 167 -10.56 3.82 -15.46
C TRP A 167 -10.50 4.59 -16.79
N SER A 168 -9.49 5.44 -16.98
CA SER A 168 -9.17 6.04 -18.27
C SER A 168 -8.28 5.11 -19.11
N PRO A 169 -8.20 5.29 -20.46
CA PRO A 169 -7.26 4.53 -21.31
C PRO A 169 -5.81 4.62 -20.84
N VAL A 170 -5.39 5.76 -20.29
CA VAL A 170 -4.06 5.96 -19.76
C VAL A 170 -3.84 5.15 -18.47
N ASP A 171 -4.87 5.05 -17.62
CA ASP A 171 -4.79 4.21 -16.43
C ASP A 171 -4.68 2.72 -16.77
N ILE A 172 -5.36 2.27 -17.84
CA ILE A 172 -5.29 0.88 -18.32
C ILE A 172 -3.87 0.55 -18.81
N LEU A 173 -3.23 1.45 -19.57
CA LEU A 173 -1.84 1.26 -20.01
C LEU A 173 -0.88 1.18 -18.82
N ARG A 174 -1.05 2.05 -17.83
CA ARG A 174 -0.25 2.03 -16.60
C ARG A 174 -0.43 0.72 -15.81
N LEU A 175 -1.66 0.25 -15.72
CA LEU A 175 -1.96 -1.03 -15.09
C LEU A 175 -1.26 -2.18 -15.80
N TYR A 176 -1.21 -2.14 -17.13
CA TYR A 176 -0.50 -3.13 -17.95
C TYR A 176 1.03 -3.08 -17.69
N GLU A 177 1.62 -1.89 -17.60
CA GLU A 177 3.04 -1.72 -17.24
C GLU A 177 3.37 -2.26 -15.85
N ILE A 178 2.50 -2.00 -14.85
CA ILE A 178 2.64 -2.55 -13.50
C ILE A 178 2.64 -4.08 -13.56
N TRP A 179 1.69 -4.67 -14.28
CA TRP A 179 1.64 -6.12 -14.42
C TRP A 179 2.89 -6.69 -15.08
N LEU A 180 3.40 -6.06 -16.13
CA LEU A 180 4.65 -6.49 -16.80
C LEU A 180 5.86 -6.47 -15.86
N LYS A 181 5.94 -5.47 -14.97
CA LYS A 181 7.07 -5.31 -14.05
C LYS A 181 6.99 -6.20 -12.81
N THR A 182 5.81 -6.35 -12.24
CA THR A 182 5.64 -6.96 -10.91
C THR A 182 5.03 -8.36 -10.95
N GLY A 183 4.42 -8.76 -12.09
CA GLY A 183 3.66 -10.01 -12.18
C GLY A 183 2.41 -10.06 -11.30
N SER A 184 1.93 -8.91 -10.81
CA SER A 184 0.81 -8.80 -9.88
C SER A 184 -0.46 -9.48 -10.39
N ASP A 185 -0.97 -10.44 -9.61
CA ASP A 185 -2.23 -11.16 -9.92
C ASP A 185 -3.42 -10.21 -9.90
N ARG A 186 -3.40 -9.19 -9.02
CA ARG A 186 -4.39 -8.12 -8.98
C ARG A 186 -4.41 -7.33 -10.30
N ALA A 187 -3.26 -6.86 -10.76
CA ALA A 187 -3.17 -6.09 -12.00
C ALA A 187 -3.65 -6.92 -13.20
N ARG A 188 -3.32 -8.22 -13.23
CA ARG A 188 -3.82 -9.16 -14.25
C ARG A 188 -5.34 -9.29 -14.21
N GLY A 189 -5.92 -9.49 -13.03
CA GLY A 189 -7.36 -9.61 -12.84
C GLY A 189 -8.12 -8.35 -13.28
N LEU A 190 -7.63 -7.16 -12.90
CA LEU A 190 -8.22 -5.89 -13.33
C LEU A 190 -8.16 -5.68 -14.83
N LEU A 191 -7.03 -5.97 -15.49
CA LEU A 191 -6.90 -5.91 -16.94
C LEU A 191 -7.92 -6.82 -17.62
N SER A 192 -8.06 -8.06 -17.13
CA SER A 192 -9.05 -9.01 -17.64
C SER A 192 -10.48 -8.48 -17.48
N ASN A 193 -10.84 -7.90 -16.35
CA ASN A 193 -12.14 -7.29 -16.08
C ASN A 193 -12.43 -6.08 -16.98
N LEU A 194 -11.38 -5.36 -17.38
CA LEU A 194 -11.46 -4.23 -18.33
C LEU A 194 -11.41 -4.68 -19.80
N GLY A 195 -11.45 -5.99 -20.06
CA GLY A 195 -11.44 -6.55 -21.42
C GLY A 195 -10.05 -6.61 -22.06
N VAL A 196 -8.98 -6.37 -21.29
CA VAL A 196 -7.61 -6.45 -21.77
C VAL A 196 -7.02 -7.80 -21.34
N THR A 197 -6.67 -8.66 -22.32
CA THR A 197 -6.00 -9.94 -22.04
C THR A 197 -4.49 -9.71 -21.97
N PRO A 198 -3.85 -9.79 -20.79
CA PRO A 198 -2.42 -9.62 -20.68
C PRO A 198 -1.70 -10.82 -21.32
N ALA A 199 -0.95 -10.59 -22.38
CA ALA A 199 -0.11 -11.61 -23.00
C ALA A 199 1.27 -11.57 -22.37
N ALA A 200 1.73 -12.69 -21.78
CA ALA A 200 3.09 -12.83 -21.35
C ALA A 200 4.03 -12.66 -22.55
N VAL A 201 4.85 -11.63 -22.54
CA VAL A 201 5.93 -11.51 -23.53
C VAL A 201 6.91 -12.63 -23.21
N SER A 202 6.92 -13.68 -24.05
CA SER A 202 7.98 -14.68 -24.02
C SER A 202 9.31 -13.96 -24.17
N GLN A 203 10.09 -13.90 -23.09
CA GLN A 203 11.49 -13.52 -23.20
C GLN A 203 12.14 -14.53 -24.15
N ARG A 204 12.47 -14.11 -25.36
CA ARG A 204 13.36 -14.88 -26.20
C ARG A 204 14.72 -14.93 -25.50
N PRO A 205 15.26 -16.09 -25.20
CA PRO A 205 16.65 -16.19 -24.79
C PRO A 205 17.53 -15.77 -25.97
N SER A 206 18.40 -14.79 -25.71
CA SER A 206 19.52 -14.45 -26.59
C SER A 206 20.67 -15.40 -26.30
#